data_ab6d60703e3bdb520411580ef5faa63a
#
_entry.id   ab6d60703e3bdb520411580ef5faa63a
#
_cell.length_a   1.000
_cell.length_b   1.000
_cell.length_c   1.000
_cell.angle_alpha   90.00
_cell.angle_beta   90.00
_cell.angle_gamma   90.00
#
_symmetry.space_group_name_H-M   'P 1'
#
loop_
_entity.id
_entity.type
_entity.pdbx_description
1 polymer ?
#
loop_
_entity_poly.entity_id
_entity_poly.type
_entity_poly.pdbx_seq_one_letter_code
_entity_poly.pdbx_strand_id
1 'polypeptide(L)'
;MIEHSSAKELGAFLRKYVSKDAKIISDEWLGYTPLKTEFTKLEQVASDDGKNFKDIHIHIMNIKSWLRGIHHHCSKERIQGYLDEYHFRYNRRQKMGVIFDSLIKRMVKNDPIRLLSKD
;
A
#
# COMPACT_ATOMS: atom_id res chain seq x y z
N MET A 1 -3.56 7.52 0.94
CA MET A 1 -4.76 6.65 1.04
C MET A 1 -5.92 7.32 0.34
N ILE A 2 -6.69 6.55 -0.44
CA ILE A 2 -7.89 7.07 -1.11
C ILE A 2 -9.11 6.94 -0.18
N GLU A 3 -10.06 7.86 -0.32
CA GLU A 3 -11.26 7.86 0.53
C GLU A 3 -12.37 6.99 -0.02
N HIS A 4 -12.48 6.94 -1.33
CA HIS A 4 -13.51 6.16 -2.03
C HIS A 4 -12.88 5.36 -3.16
N SER A 5 -13.46 4.23 -3.50
CA SER A 5 -12.99 3.39 -4.61
C SER A 5 -13.70 3.71 -5.92
N SER A 6 -14.03 4.97 -6.16
CA SER A 6 -14.62 5.42 -7.41
C SER A 6 -13.57 5.43 -8.54
N ALA A 7 -14.05 5.37 -9.78
CA ALA A 7 -13.17 5.44 -10.96
C ALA A 7 -12.31 6.71 -10.96
N LYS A 8 -12.85 7.82 -10.48
CA LYS A 8 -12.14 9.10 -10.39
C LYS A 8 -10.93 9.01 -9.46
N GLU A 9 -11.11 8.47 -8.26
CA GLU A 9 -10.03 8.39 -7.27
C GLU A 9 -9.03 7.30 -7.61
N LEU A 10 -9.49 6.15 -8.06
CA LEU A 10 -8.63 5.07 -8.53
C LEU A 10 -7.79 5.53 -9.71
N GLY A 11 -8.40 6.25 -10.66
CA GLY A 11 -7.69 6.80 -11.81
C GLY A 11 -6.62 7.81 -11.41
N ALA A 12 -6.94 8.72 -10.49
CA ALA A 12 -5.97 9.69 -9.99
C ALA A 12 -4.79 9.01 -9.31
N PHE A 13 -5.04 7.99 -8.50
CA PHE A 13 -4.00 7.22 -7.83
C PHE A 13 -3.11 6.48 -8.84
N LEU A 14 -3.71 5.80 -9.80
CA LEU A 14 -2.96 5.04 -10.81
C LEU A 14 -2.11 5.95 -11.68
N ARG A 15 -2.64 7.10 -12.10
CA ARG A 15 -1.86 8.08 -12.90
C ARG A 15 -0.66 8.60 -12.15
N LYS A 16 -0.78 8.77 -10.83
CA LYS A 16 0.29 9.30 -10.00
C LYS A 16 1.40 8.29 -9.74
N TYR A 17 1.05 7.03 -9.53
CA TYR A 17 2.00 6.03 -9.02
C TYR A 17 2.31 4.90 -9.98
N VAL A 18 1.53 4.71 -11.04
CA VAL A 18 1.63 3.54 -11.91
C VAL A 18 1.85 3.98 -13.35
N SER A 19 2.85 3.39 -14.01
CA SER A 19 3.09 3.62 -15.44
C SER A 19 1.91 3.11 -16.26
N LYS A 20 1.56 3.83 -17.35
CA LYS A 20 0.52 3.41 -18.30
C LYS A 20 0.86 2.09 -19.01
N ASP A 21 2.13 1.76 -19.10
CA ASP A 21 2.61 0.52 -19.74
C ASP A 21 2.67 -0.65 -18.76
N ALA A 22 2.43 -0.42 -17.47
CA ALA A 22 2.46 -1.47 -16.47
C ALA A 22 1.29 -2.44 -16.63
N LYS A 23 1.57 -3.73 -16.43
CA LYS A 23 0.51 -4.73 -16.35
C LYS A 23 -0.17 -4.62 -15.01
N ILE A 24 -1.48 -4.33 -15.01
CA ILE A 24 -2.29 -4.20 -13.82
C ILE A 24 -3.31 -5.31 -13.79
N ILE A 25 -3.40 -6.02 -12.67
CA ILE A 25 -4.41 -7.05 -12.47
C ILE A 25 -5.28 -6.59 -11.30
N SER A 26 -6.57 -6.52 -11.53
CA SER A 26 -7.55 -6.15 -10.51
C SER A 26 -8.73 -7.11 -10.50
N ASP A 27 -9.56 -7.00 -9.47
CA ASP A 27 -10.82 -7.71 -9.44
C ASP A 27 -11.84 -7.09 -10.43
N GLU A 28 -13.05 -7.62 -10.46
CA GLU A 28 -14.10 -7.16 -11.38
C GLU A 28 -14.87 -5.95 -10.85
N TRP A 29 -14.31 -5.19 -9.91
CA TRP A 29 -14.94 -3.97 -9.42
C TRP A 29 -15.19 -2.98 -10.56
N LEU A 30 -16.41 -2.46 -10.62
CA LEU A 30 -16.83 -1.57 -11.73
C LEU A 30 -16.01 -0.27 -11.81
N GLY A 31 -15.43 0.16 -10.71
CA GLY A 31 -14.57 1.35 -10.67
C GLY A 31 -13.35 1.27 -11.56
N TYR A 32 -12.89 0.06 -11.91
CA TYR A 32 -11.74 -0.14 -12.80
C TYR A 32 -12.12 -0.14 -14.29
N THR A 33 -13.39 -0.38 -14.62
CA THR A 33 -13.81 -0.55 -16.00
C THR A 33 -13.50 0.65 -16.90
N PRO A 34 -13.78 1.91 -16.48
CA PRO A 34 -13.42 3.07 -17.29
C PRO A 34 -11.91 3.27 -17.48
N LEU A 35 -11.10 2.69 -16.61
CA LEU A 35 -9.66 2.87 -16.65
C LEU A 35 -8.96 1.95 -17.66
N LYS A 36 -9.66 0.97 -18.20
CA LYS A 36 -9.12 0.06 -19.22
C LYS A 36 -8.70 0.77 -20.50
N THR A 37 -9.35 1.87 -20.84
CA THR A 37 -9.03 2.66 -22.03
C THR A 37 -7.72 3.43 -21.87
N GLU A 38 -7.42 3.87 -20.67
CA GLU A 38 -6.19 4.61 -20.35
C GLU A 38 -5.03 3.67 -20.05
N PHE A 39 -5.30 2.65 -19.23
CA PHE A 39 -4.31 1.62 -18.88
C PHE A 39 -4.60 0.37 -19.73
N THR A 40 -3.99 0.28 -20.91
CA THR A 40 -4.30 -0.75 -21.88
C THR A 40 -3.97 -2.17 -21.41
N LYS A 41 -3.05 -2.31 -20.46
CA LYS A 41 -2.67 -3.59 -19.87
C LYS A 41 -3.40 -3.90 -18.57
N LEU A 42 -4.46 -3.15 -18.26
CA LEU A 42 -5.32 -3.45 -17.12
C LEU A 42 -6.20 -4.65 -17.45
N GLU A 43 -6.10 -5.68 -16.64
CA GLU A 43 -6.88 -6.91 -16.75
C GLU A 43 -7.71 -7.09 -15.50
N GLN A 44 -9.00 -7.36 -15.66
CA GLN A 44 -9.89 -7.67 -14.55
C GLN A 44 -10.11 -9.16 -14.48
N VAL A 45 -9.89 -9.73 -13.29
CA VAL A 45 -10.03 -11.17 -13.03
C VAL A 45 -11.01 -11.36 -11.88
N ALA A 46 -11.92 -12.33 -12.02
CA ALA A 46 -12.84 -12.67 -10.94
C ALA A 46 -12.08 -13.05 -9.67
N SER A 47 -12.54 -12.55 -8.53
CA SER A 47 -11.87 -12.82 -7.25
C SER A 47 -11.97 -14.30 -6.84
N ASP A 48 -13.08 -14.96 -7.17
CA ASP A 48 -13.38 -16.34 -6.78
C ASP A 48 -13.12 -16.57 -5.28
N ASP A 49 -13.79 -15.78 -4.44
CA ASP A 49 -13.63 -15.78 -2.98
C ASP A 49 -12.17 -15.58 -2.55
N GLY A 50 -11.43 -14.81 -3.30
CA GLY A 50 -10.03 -14.49 -3.01
C GLY A 50 -9.02 -15.51 -3.52
N LYS A 51 -9.45 -16.61 -4.13
CA LYS A 51 -8.53 -17.66 -4.61
C LYS A 51 -7.59 -17.16 -5.70
N ASN A 52 -8.07 -16.31 -6.58
CA ASN A 52 -7.26 -15.75 -7.67
C ASN A 52 -6.31 -14.62 -7.21
N PHE A 53 -6.44 -14.17 -5.97
CA PHE A 53 -5.61 -13.13 -5.38
C PHE A 53 -5.04 -13.58 -4.03
N LYS A 54 -4.67 -14.86 -3.94
CA LYS A 54 -4.25 -15.47 -2.68
C LYS A 54 -3.09 -14.72 -2.00
N ASP A 55 -2.09 -14.35 -2.76
CA ASP A 55 -0.89 -13.70 -2.19
C ASP A 55 -1.21 -12.32 -1.62
N ILE A 56 -2.01 -11.52 -2.32
CA ILE A 56 -2.39 -10.20 -1.82
C ILE A 56 -3.32 -10.32 -0.61
N HIS A 57 -4.21 -11.31 -0.58
CA HIS A 57 -5.08 -11.54 0.57
C HIS A 57 -4.28 -11.94 1.81
N ILE A 58 -3.29 -12.81 1.64
CA ILE A 58 -2.38 -13.19 2.73
C ILE A 58 -1.62 -11.96 3.23
N HIS A 59 -1.11 -11.14 2.33
CA HIS A 59 -0.39 -9.92 2.68
C HIS A 59 -1.27 -8.96 3.49
N ILE A 60 -2.51 -8.74 3.05
CA ILE A 60 -3.48 -7.90 3.78
C ILE A 60 -3.79 -8.48 5.16
N MET A 61 -3.98 -9.79 5.27
CA MET A 61 -4.19 -10.45 6.56
C MET A 61 -3.01 -10.25 7.51
N ASN A 62 -1.80 -10.35 6.99
CA ASN A 62 -0.59 -10.14 7.79
C ASN A 62 -0.48 -8.71 8.28
N ILE A 63 -0.80 -7.73 7.45
CA ILE A 63 -0.83 -6.31 7.84
C ILE A 63 -1.87 -6.09 8.94
N LYS A 64 -3.07 -6.62 8.77
CA LYS A 64 -4.14 -6.47 9.77
C LYS A 64 -3.78 -7.09 11.10
N SER A 65 -3.13 -8.26 11.09
CA SER A 65 -2.67 -8.92 12.30
C SER A 65 -1.58 -8.12 13.01
N TRP A 66 -0.64 -7.57 12.25
CA TRP A 66 0.41 -6.71 12.80
C TRP A 66 -0.17 -5.46 13.44
N LEU A 67 -1.10 -4.79 12.77
CA LEU A 67 -1.76 -3.61 13.31
C LEU A 67 -2.50 -3.91 14.61
N ARG A 68 -3.23 -5.02 14.68
CA ARG A 68 -3.93 -5.44 15.90
C ARG A 68 -2.99 -5.78 17.05
N GLY A 69 -1.83 -6.39 16.73
CA GLY A 69 -0.87 -6.80 17.76
C GLY A 69 -0.09 -5.64 18.36
N ILE A 70 0.19 -4.58 17.59
CA ILE A 70 1.02 -3.46 18.02
C ILE A 70 0.19 -2.22 18.32
N HIS A 71 -0.88 -1.99 17.56
CA HIS A 71 -1.71 -0.80 17.64
C HIS A 71 -3.17 -1.20 17.84
N HIS A 72 -3.68 -1.07 19.07
CA HIS A 72 -5.07 -1.36 19.36
C HIS A 72 -6.03 -0.41 18.65
N HIS A 73 -5.61 0.84 18.52
CA HIS A 73 -6.37 1.86 17.82
C HIS A 73 -5.48 2.52 16.79
N CYS A 74 -5.87 2.43 15.53
CA CYS A 74 -5.17 3.05 14.43
C CYS A 74 -6.07 4.14 13.85
N SER A 75 -5.73 5.39 14.06
CA SER A 75 -6.49 6.49 13.48
C SER A 75 -6.27 6.56 11.98
N LYS A 76 -7.25 7.09 11.27
CA LYS A 76 -7.17 7.25 9.82
C LYS A 76 -5.95 8.08 9.39
N GLU A 77 -5.60 9.08 10.18
CA GLU A 77 -4.46 9.98 9.89
C GLU A 77 -3.12 9.28 10.03
N ARG A 78 -3.03 8.25 10.86
CA ARG A 78 -1.78 7.55 11.15
C ARG A 78 -1.60 6.26 10.38
N ILE A 79 -2.66 5.74 9.78
CA ILE A 79 -2.60 4.43 9.13
C ILE A 79 -1.58 4.38 8.00
N GLN A 80 -1.46 5.46 7.23
CA GLN A 80 -0.50 5.49 6.13
C GLN A 80 0.94 5.37 6.64
N GLY A 81 1.27 6.04 7.75
CA GLY A 81 2.59 5.93 8.37
C GLY A 81 2.90 4.51 8.85
N TYR A 82 1.93 3.83 9.44
CA TYR A 82 2.10 2.45 9.86
C TYR A 82 2.26 1.50 8.67
N LEU A 83 1.51 1.70 7.60
CA LEU A 83 1.66 0.92 6.38
C LEU A 83 3.03 1.13 5.75
N ASP A 84 3.52 2.36 5.73
CA ASP A 84 4.86 2.67 5.22
C ASP A 84 5.94 1.97 6.03
N GLU A 85 5.82 1.96 7.35
CA GLU A 85 6.73 1.23 8.24
C GLU A 85 6.69 -0.27 7.98
N TYR A 86 5.50 -0.84 7.88
CA TYR A 86 5.34 -2.27 7.60
C TYR A 86 6.00 -2.65 6.28
N HIS A 87 5.73 -1.90 5.22
CA HIS A 87 6.29 -2.20 3.91
C HIS A 87 7.79 -1.97 3.83
N PHE A 88 8.30 -0.97 4.55
CA PHE A 88 9.74 -0.78 4.68
C PHE A 88 10.41 -2.02 5.25
N ARG A 89 9.87 -2.57 6.33
CA ARG A 89 10.38 -3.79 6.97
C ARG A 89 10.16 -5.01 6.09
N TYR A 90 8.98 -5.16 5.52
CA TYR A 90 8.64 -6.29 4.65
C TYR A 90 9.57 -6.38 3.45
N ASN A 91 9.81 -5.27 2.78
CA ASN A 91 10.66 -5.24 1.60
C ASN A 91 12.13 -5.56 1.91
N ARG A 92 12.53 -5.49 3.17
CA ARG A 92 13.90 -5.74 3.63
C ARG A 92 14.01 -6.94 4.54
N ARG A 93 12.97 -7.77 4.63
CA ARG A 93 12.91 -8.90 5.58
C ARG A 93 14.04 -9.91 5.42
N GLN A 94 14.58 -10.05 4.21
CA GLN A 94 15.69 -10.97 3.94
C GLN A 94 17.06 -10.35 4.21
N LYS A 95 17.10 -9.06 4.52
CA LYS A 95 18.33 -8.30 4.78
C LYS A 95 18.24 -7.57 6.11
N MET A 96 17.91 -8.31 7.16
CA MET A 96 17.66 -7.72 8.49
C MET A 96 18.83 -6.89 9.01
N GLY A 97 20.06 -7.31 8.75
CA GLY A 97 21.25 -6.55 9.17
C GLY A 97 21.40 -5.20 8.47
N VAL A 98 20.78 -5.03 7.30
CA VAL A 98 20.85 -3.80 6.52
C VAL A 98 19.74 -2.80 6.87
N ILE A 99 18.66 -3.27 7.52
CA ILE A 99 17.52 -2.41 7.86
C ILE A 99 17.96 -1.25 8.76
N PHE A 100 18.72 -1.54 9.81
CA PHE A 100 19.20 -0.54 10.74
C PHE A 100 20.06 0.52 10.03
N ASP A 101 21.01 0.08 9.22
CA ASP A 101 21.86 0.99 8.45
C ASP A 101 21.08 1.85 7.49
N SER A 102 20.07 1.27 6.82
CA SER A 102 19.19 1.99 5.91
C SER A 102 18.38 3.06 6.62
N LEU A 103 17.87 2.76 7.81
CA LEU A 103 17.13 3.72 8.63
C LEU A 103 18.03 4.87 9.07
N ILE A 104 19.23 4.57 9.56
CA ILE A 104 20.20 5.59 9.99
C ILE A 104 20.53 6.52 8.82
N LYS A 105 20.83 5.97 7.65
CA LYS A 105 21.14 6.76 6.46
C LYS A 105 20.00 7.69 6.07
N ARG A 106 18.77 7.22 6.16
CA ARG A 106 17.59 8.04 5.85
C ARG A 106 17.36 9.13 6.87
N MET A 107 17.58 8.84 8.15
CA MET A 107 17.45 9.82 9.21
C MET A 107 18.48 10.95 9.07
N VAL A 108 19.70 10.63 8.63
CA VAL A 108 20.76 11.62 8.42
C VAL A 108 20.47 12.51 7.20
N LYS A 109 19.89 11.94 6.15
CA LYS A 109 19.57 12.68 4.90
C LYS A 109 18.37 13.59 4.99
N ASN A 110 17.43 13.30 5.88
CA ASN A 110 16.19 14.03 6.00
C ASN A 110 16.19 14.90 7.24
N ASP A 111 15.43 15.99 7.18
CA ASP A 111 15.23 16.84 8.34
C ASP A 111 14.55 16.06 9.47
N PRO A 112 14.90 16.35 10.72
CA PRO A 112 14.24 15.68 11.84
C PRO A 112 12.73 15.90 11.81
N ILE A 113 11.99 14.80 11.93
CA ILE A 113 10.55 14.89 12.09
C ILE A 113 10.28 15.32 13.53
N ARG A 114 9.73 16.50 13.69
CA ARG A 114 9.30 16.94 15.01
C ARG A 114 8.01 16.23 15.35
N LEU A 115 8.05 15.42 16.39
CA LEU A 115 6.83 14.85 16.94
C LEU A 115 6.03 16.01 17.52
N LEU A 116 4.83 16.18 17.02
CA LEU A 116 3.91 17.12 17.60
C LEU A 116 3.62 16.69 19.02
N SER A 117 3.79 17.61 19.89
CA SER A 117 3.46 17.38 21.27
C SER A 117 2.07 16.87 21.39
N LYS A 118 1.99 15.87 21.97
CA LYS A 118 0.83 15.51 22.14
C LYS A 118 0.24 15.93 23.21
N ASP A 119 0.27 16.28 23.69
CA ASP A 119 -0.57 17.00 24.56
C ASP A 119 -1.94 16.49 24.74
#